data_94a86f9dcf67eea4682416cac39bcde0
#
_entry.id   94a86f9dcf67eea4682416cac39bcde0
#
_cell.length_a   1.000
_cell.length_b   1.000
_cell.length_c   1.000
_cell.angle_alpha   90.00
_cell.angle_beta   90.00
_cell.angle_gamma   90.00
#
_symmetry.space_group_name_H-M   'P 1'
#
loop_
_entity.id
_entity.type
_entity.pdbx_description
1 polymer ?
#
loop_
_entity_poly.entity_id
_entity_poly.type
_entity_poly.pdbx_seq_one_letter_code
_entity_poly.pdbx_strand_id
1 'polypeptide(L)'
;MKENDLRLLENIRQNHPQNLKKVVLEGDVKTANITDSGSRPGFFILQAESYEEMDRLLHHGPWENPVSVFDTPIQRLRYTDNKNTFFMKREDLLPFAFGGNKVRFARKFIENMQEENCDSMIIYGNYHSNLCRILATLCHELEIPCYMIHNTEDIKDNRETCNSRIIRKMGVVEIPCGKSGIAMAVEQAMKELYEKGYKPYYIYGNSRGQGREWVPMRSYEEVYEEICRYENMRGVHFDYIFLASSTNATQSGLLAGSLNRRDNRKIVGISVSRNSARGKEVIAGNLREYAEKFHRVLPENMEDSIHFTDSYMEGGYGAWSEPVADLIRRIYGSEGIPLDMTYTGKAFYGMVKYLEEHKIQGKQILFLHTGGTPLFFDFLEQEDK
;
A
#
# COMPACT_ATOMS: atom_id res chain seq x y z
N MET A 1 -23.96 9.53 -33.15
CA MET A 1 -22.85 9.95 -32.26
C MET A 1 -23.14 11.39 -31.90
N LYS A 2 -23.20 11.71 -30.62
CA LYS A 2 -23.46 13.08 -30.13
C LYS A 2 -22.20 13.93 -30.38
N GLU A 3 -22.33 15.24 -30.50
CA GLU A 3 -21.20 16.16 -30.77
C GLU A 3 -20.08 16.04 -29.75
N ASN A 4 -20.44 15.72 -28.48
CA ASN A 4 -19.51 15.42 -27.41
C ASN A 4 -18.67 14.14 -27.61
N ASP A 5 -19.26 13.13 -28.30
CA ASP A 5 -18.55 11.87 -28.58
C ASP A 5 -17.42 12.10 -29.60
N LEU A 6 -17.65 13.00 -30.58
CA LEU A 6 -16.64 13.38 -31.59
C LEU A 6 -15.49 14.17 -30.94
N ARG A 7 -15.79 15.12 -30.03
CA ARG A 7 -14.76 15.88 -29.29
C ARG A 7 -13.91 14.97 -28.41
N LEU A 8 -14.52 13.99 -27.72
CA LEU A 8 -13.80 13.02 -26.90
C LEU A 8 -12.87 12.17 -27.78
N LEU A 9 -13.33 11.68 -28.92
CA LEU A 9 -12.52 10.91 -29.86
C LEU A 9 -11.37 11.72 -30.46
N GLU A 10 -11.60 12.99 -30.79
CA GLU A 10 -10.56 13.90 -31.29
C GLU A 10 -9.51 14.18 -30.19
N ASN A 11 -9.93 14.35 -28.97
CA ASN A 11 -9.06 14.62 -27.83
C ASN A 11 -8.19 13.39 -27.47
N ILE A 12 -8.78 12.21 -27.46
CA ILE A 12 -8.04 10.94 -27.28
C ILE A 12 -7.02 10.76 -28.42
N ARG A 13 -7.37 11.09 -29.67
CA ARG A 13 -6.46 11.03 -30.83
C ARG A 13 -5.32 12.04 -30.72
N GLN A 14 -5.58 13.26 -30.23
CA GLN A 14 -4.56 14.32 -30.10
C GLN A 14 -3.55 14.02 -28.99
N ASN A 15 -4.00 13.46 -27.87
CA ASN A 15 -3.14 13.22 -26.70
C ASN A 15 -2.45 11.84 -26.72
N HIS A 16 -2.93 10.90 -27.55
CA HIS A 16 -2.33 9.56 -27.72
C HIS A 16 -2.16 9.15 -29.18
N PRO A 17 -1.46 9.95 -30.02
CA PRO A 17 -1.47 9.79 -31.48
C PRO A 17 -0.74 8.54 -31.99
N GLN A 18 0.09 7.90 -31.18
CA GLN A 18 0.99 6.84 -31.67
C GLN A 18 0.42 5.42 -31.59
N ASN A 19 -0.65 5.18 -30.82
CA ASN A 19 -1.10 3.82 -30.47
C ASN A 19 -2.59 3.54 -30.65
N LEU A 20 -3.40 4.50 -31.16
CA LEU A 20 -4.86 4.36 -31.21
C LEU A 20 -5.36 4.05 -32.64
N LYS A 21 -5.78 2.81 -32.88
CA LYS A 21 -6.48 2.44 -34.13
C LYS A 21 -8.00 2.39 -34.00
N LYS A 22 -8.55 2.16 -32.82
CA LYS A 22 -10.01 2.08 -32.62
C LYS A 22 -10.40 2.47 -31.20
N VAL A 23 -11.37 3.39 -31.09
CA VAL A 23 -12.08 3.69 -29.85
C VAL A 23 -13.51 3.22 -30.04
N VAL A 24 -14.02 2.39 -29.15
CA VAL A 24 -15.42 1.94 -29.16
C VAL A 24 -16.08 2.52 -27.92
N LEU A 25 -17.14 3.29 -28.13
CA LEU A 25 -18.00 3.81 -27.08
C LEU A 25 -19.27 2.95 -27.03
N GLU A 26 -19.52 2.27 -25.91
CA GLU A 26 -20.72 1.43 -25.73
C GLU A 26 -21.69 2.05 -24.72
N GLY A 27 -22.97 2.14 -25.11
CA GLY A 27 -24.07 2.61 -24.27
C GLY A 27 -24.11 4.12 -24.06
N ASP A 28 -24.66 4.58 -22.93
CA ASP A 28 -24.64 6.00 -22.50
C ASP A 28 -23.25 6.41 -21.96
N VAL A 29 -22.22 5.94 -22.64
CA VAL A 29 -20.80 6.15 -22.40
C VAL A 29 -20.37 5.99 -20.94
N LYS A 30 -20.51 4.78 -20.43
CA LYS A 30 -19.92 4.39 -19.15
C LYS A 30 -18.54 3.73 -19.32
N THR A 31 -18.16 3.35 -20.54
CA THR A 31 -16.92 2.63 -20.81
C THR A 31 -16.34 3.03 -22.16
N ALA A 32 -15.07 3.44 -22.19
CA ALA A 32 -14.31 3.62 -23.43
C ALA A 32 -13.23 2.53 -23.49
N ASN A 33 -13.25 1.70 -24.55
CA ASN A 33 -12.22 0.72 -24.83
C ASN A 33 -11.21 1.29 -25.81
N ILE A 34 -9.96 1.39 -25.41
CA ILE A 34 -8.85 1.83 -26.26
C ILE A 34 -8.03 0.59 -26.61
N THR A 35 -8.04 0.19 -27.90
CA THR A 35 -7.22 -0.93 -28.38
C THR A 35 -6.00 -0.43 -29.15
N ASP A 36 -4.82 -0.85 -28.75
CA ASP A 36 -3.60 -0.68 -29.51
C ASP A 36 -3.55 -1.70 -30.67
N SER A 37 -3.03 -1.26 -31.81
CA SER A 37 -2.90 -2.07 -33.03
C SER A 37 -1.57 -2.82 -33.15
N GLY A 38 -0.74 -2.75 -32.15
CA GLY A 38 0.48 -3.57 -32.05
C GLY A 38 0.12 -5.03 -31.73
N SER A 39 1.00 -5.95 -32.04
CA SER A 39 0.83 -7.41 -31.93
C SER A 39 0.53 -7.97 -30.52
N ARG A 40 0.21 -7.12 -29.57
CA ARG A 40 -0.34 -7.48 -28.24
C ARG A 40 -1.42 -6.49 -27.87
N PRO A 41 -2.70 -6.93 -27.66
CA PRO A 41 -3.76 -6.04 -27.22
C PRO A 41 -3.48 -5.56 -25.79
N GLY A 42 -3.15 -4.29 -25.64
CA GLY A 42 -3.25 -3.57 -24.38
C GLY A 42 -4.67 -3.03 -24.27
N PHE A 43 -5.45 -3.53 -23.32
CA PHE A 43 -6.76 -2.98 -23.01
C PHE A 43 -6.63 -1.96 -21.90
N PHE A 44 -6.97 -0.71 -22.18
CA PHE A 44 -7.25 0.28 -21.14
C PHE A 44 -8.77 0.41 -21.05
N ILE A 45 -9.35 -0.01 -19.93
CA ILE A 45 -10.77 0.19 -19.64
C ILE A 45 -10.86 1.40 -18.72
N LEU A 46 -11.33 2.52 -19.27
CA LEU A 46 -11.70 3.69 -18.48
C LEU A 46 -13.18 3.52 -18.13
N GLN A 47 -13.49 3.29 -16.85
CA GLN A 47 -14.85 3.35 -16.34
C GLN A 47 -15.06 4.74 -15.72
N ALA A 48 -16.00 5.48 -16.29
CA ALA A 48 -16.43 6.77 -15.79
C ALA A 48 -17.95 6.83 -15.72
N GLU A 49 -18.50 7.44 -14.69
CA GLU A 49 -19.95 7.56 -14.51
C GLU A 49 -20.53 8.67 -15.38
N SER A 50 -19.70 9.60 -15.88
CA SER A 50 -20.08 10.69 -16.77
C SER A 50 -18.96 11.08 -17.71
N TYR A 51 -19.30 11.88 -18.76
CA TYR A 51 -18.30 12.50 -19.65
C TYR A 51 -17.35 13.44 -18.91
N GLU A 52 -17.86 14.17 -17.92
CA GLU A 52 -17.07 15.10 -17.10
C GLU A 52 -16.04 14.34 -16.27
N GLU A 53 -16.41 13.18 -15.74
CA GLU A 53 -15.49 12.32 -15.02
C GLU A 53 -14.45 11.68 -15.93
N MET A 54 -14.82 11.28 -17.15
CA MET A 54 -13.90 10.74 -18.13
C MET A 54 -12.93 11.83 -18.63
N ASP A 55 -13.40 13.03 -18.87
CA ASP A 55 -12.58 14.19 -19.25
C ASP A 55 -11.59 14.53 -18.14
N ARG A 56 -12.02 14.50 -16.89
CA ARG A 56 -11.19 14.68 -15.69
C ARG A 56 -10.10 13.61 -15.59
N LEU A 57 -10.45 12.33 -15.75
CA LEU A 57 -9.50 11.21 -15.73
C LEU A 57 -8.44 11.30 -16.84
N LEU A 58 -8.83 11.85 -18.01
CA LEU A 58 -7.94 11.99 -19.17
C LEU A 58 -7.05 13.25 -19.11
N HIS A 59 -7.49 14.34 -18.45
CA HIS A 59 -6.85 15.64 -18.55
C HIS A 59 -6.16 16.11 -17.27
N HIS A 60 -6.61 15.66 -16.09
CA HIS A 60 -6.11 16.20 -14.82
C HIS A 60 -5.14 15.26 -14.10
N GLY A 61 -4.73 14.16 -14.72
CA GLY A 61 -3.76 13.23 -14.16
C GLY A 61 -4.28 12.46 -12.94
N PRO A 62 -3.44 11.65 -12.31
CA PRO A 62 -3.83 10.71 -11.25
C PRO A 62 -4.29 11.36 -9.93
N TRP A 63 -4.19 12.69 -9.80
CA TRP A 63 -4.34 13.39 -8.52
C TRP A 63 -5.78 13.74 -8.16
N GLU A 64 -6.65 14.01 -9.12
CA GLU A 64 -8.07 14.28 -8.84
C GLU A 64 -8.86 13.02 -8.48
N ASN A 65 -8.34 11.84 -8.88
CA ASN A 65 -8.87 10.54 -8.47
C ASN A 65 -7.71 9.54 -8.31
N PRO A 66 -6.82 9.74 -7.35
CA PRO A 66 -5.49 9.12 -7.33
C PRO A 66 -5.47 7.60 -7.24
N VAL A 67 -6.59 6.91 -7.14
CA VAL A 67 -6.56 5.47 -6.88
C VAL A 67 -7.77 4.68 -7.38
N SER A 68 -8.66 5.24 -8.18
CA SER A 68 -9.89 4.52 -8.57
C SER A 68 -9.70 3.47 -9.66
N VAL A 69 -8.54 3.37 -10.33
CA VAL A 69 -8.46 2.66 -11.60
C VAL A 69 -7.38 1.57 -11.69
N PHE A 70 -6.52 1.38 -10.70
CA PHE A 70 -5.39 0.46 -10.89
C PHE A 70 -5.44 -0.77 -9.99
N ASP A 71 -6.04 -1.84 -10.51
CA ASP A 71 -5.67 -3.18 -10.10
C ASP A 71 -4.17 -3.34 -10.40
N THR A 72 -3.35 -3.42 -9.36
CA THR A 72 -1.91 -3.62 -9.59
C THR A 72 -1.65 -5.00 -10.19
N PRO A 73 -0.65 -5.14 -11.07
CA PRO A 73 -0.36 -6.42 -11.71
C PRO A 73 -0.06 -7.53 -10.69
N ILE A 74 -0.53 -8.75 -11.00
CA ILE A 74 -0.07 -9.97 -10.37
C ILE A 74 0.82 -10.69 -11.37
N GLN A 75 2.12 -10.76 -11.05
CA GLN A 75 3.16 -11.32 -11.90
C GLN A 75 3.57 -12.69 -11.39
N ARG A 76 3.61 -13.71 -12.28
CA ARG A 76 4.25 -14.99 -11.95
C ARG A 76 5.76 -14.80 -11.96
N LEU A 77 6.45 -15.24 -10.91
CA LEU A 77 7.90 -15.17 -10.79
C LEU A 77 8.57 -16.35 -11.49
N ARG A 78 9.81 -16.15 -11.94
CA ARG A 78 10.71 -17.23 -12.35
C ARG A 78 11.28 -17.97 -11.13
N TYR A 79 11.32 -17.26 -9.99
CA TYR A 79 11.74 -17.84 -8.72
C TYR A 79 10.90 -19.08 -8.40
N THR A 80 11.58 -20.16 -8.05
CA THR A 80 10.95 -21.43 -7.66
C THR A 80 11.65 -21.97 -6.42
N ASP A 81 10.88 -22.59 -5.54
CA ASP A 81 11.36 -23.29 -4.36
C ASP A 81 10.36 -24.38 -3.93
N ASN A 82 10.87 -25.52 -3.53
CA ASN A 82 10.09 -26.66 -3.01
C ASN A 82 8.85 -27.02 -3.86
N LYS A 83 8.94 -26.95 -5.20
CA LYS A 83 7.85 -27.17 -6.16
C LYS A 83 6.68 -26.18 -6.01
N ASN A 84 6.81 -25.13 -5.22
CA ASN A 84 5.84 -24.05 -5.15
C ASN A 84 5.92 -23.16 -6.38
N THR A 85 4.80 -22.58 -6.77
CA THR A 85 4.71 -21.55 -7.80
C THR A 85 4.49 -20.20 -7.12
N PHE A 86 5.35 -19.24 -7.45
CA PHE A 86 5.32 -17.93 -6.82
C PHE A 86 4.74 -16.87 -7.75
N PHE A 87 3.92 -16.02 -7.16
CA PHE A 87 3.35 -14.83 -7.77
C PHE A 87 3.62 -13.63 -6.88
N MET A 88 3.65 -12.46 -7.49
CA MET A 88 3.84 -11.20 -6.77
C MET A 88 2.79 -10.18 -7.20
N LYS A 89 2.00 -9.67 -6.24
CA LYS A 89 1.14 -8.51 -6.46
C LYS A 89 1.95 -7.25 -6.27
N ARG A 90 2.04 -6.46 -7.34
CA ARG A 90 3.01 -5.37 -7.52
C ARG A 90 2.45 -4.02 -7.05
N GLU A 91 2.25 -3.85 -5.72
CA GLU A 91 1.83 -2.56 -5.17
C GLU A 91 2.91 -1.46 -5.31
N ASP A 92 4.16 -1.86 -5.49
CA ASP A 92 5.28 -0.97 -5.82
C ASP A 92 5.10 -0.23 -7.16
N LEU A 93 4.24 -0.72 -8.05
CA LEU A 93 3.91 -0.10 -9.33
C LEU A 93 2.72 0.87 -9.26
N LEU A 94 2.17 1.15 -8.09
CA LEU A 94 1.18 2.21 -7.95
C LEU A 94 1.79 3.56 -8.37
N PRO A 95 1.09 4.36 -9.21
CA PRO A 95 1.71 5.45 -9.96
C PRO A 95 1.88 6.76 -9.15
N PHE A 96 2.12 6.66 -7.84
CA PHE A 96 2.29 7.85 -7.00
C PHE A 96 3.48 7.72 -6.05
N ALA A 97 4.29 8.79 -5.95
CA ALA A 97 5.36 8.93 -4.97
C ALA A 97 6.19 7.65 -4.80
N PHE A 98 6.63 7.02 -5.90
CA PHE A 98 7.35 5.74 -5.96
C PHE A 98 6.57 4.52 -5.46
N GLY A 99 5.26 4.55 -5.54
CA GLY A 99 4.38 3.40 -5.28
C GLY A 99 4.37 2.89 -3.85
N GLY A 100 3.74 1.74 -3.70
CA GLY A 100 3.62 1.00 -2.44
C GLY A 100 2.22 1.05 -1.84
N ASN A 101 1.95 0.07 -0.98
CA ASN A 101 0.67 -0.12 -0.30
C ASN A 101 0.14 1.15 0.42
N LYS A 102 1.03 2.06 0.78
CA LYS A 102 0.66 3.29 1.49
C LYS A 102 -0.03 4.33 0.59
N VAL A 103 0.08 4.21 -0.73
CA VAL A 103 -0.71 5.00 -1.68
C VAL A 103 -2.21 4.75 -1.46
N ARG A 104 -2.60 3.48 -1.30
CA ARG A 104 -4.00 3.12 -1.02
C ARG A 104 -4.47 3.63 0.34
N PHE A 105 -3.59 3.59 1.35
CA PHE A 105 -3.87 4.16 2.67
C PHE A 105 -4.09 5.66 2.60
N ALA A 106 -3.19 6.36 1.89
CA ALA A 106 -3.24 7.82 1.75
C ALA A 106 -4.56 8.28 1.15
N ARG A 107 -5.05 7.60 0.11
CA ARG A 107 -6.38 7.85 -0.44
C ARG A 107 -7.47 7.76 0.62
N LYS A 108 -7.51 6.67 1.38
CA LYS A 108 -8.55 6.48 2.41
C LYS A 108 -8.44 7.51 3.54
N PHE A 109 -7.23 7.95 3.87
CA PHE A 109 -7.04 9.03 4.83
C PHE A 109 -7.55 10.38 4.29
N ILE A 110 -7.32 10.70 3.03
CA ILE A 110 -7.86 11.92 2.41
C ILE A 110 -9.39 11.86 2.32
N GLU A 111 -9.97 10.74 1.86
CA GLU A 111 -11.41 10.53 1.83
C GLU A 111 -12.01 10.78 3.24
N ASN A 112 -11.45 10.18 4.28
CA ASN A 112 -11.96 10.34 5.64
C ASN A 112 -11.70 11.74 6.21
N MET A 113 -10.57 12.37 5.89
CA MET A 113 -10.28 13.74 6.26
C MET A 113 -11.33 14.72 5.69
N GLN A 114 -11.71 14.53 4.43
CA GLN A 114 -12.75 15.33 3.76
C GLN A 114 -14.14 15.08 4.38
N GLU A 115 -14.50 13.82 4.67
CA GLU A 115 -15.75 13.46 5.37
C GLU A 115 -15.85 14.16 6.72
N GLU A 116 -14.73 14.31 7.43
CA GLU A 116 -14.67 15.00 8.72
C GLU A 116 -14.53 16.53 8.59
N ASN A 117 -14.50 17.08 7.36
CA ASN A 117 -14.27 18.50 7.06
C ASN A 117 -12.98 19.03 7.71
N CYS A 118 -11.89 18.25 7.69
CA CYS A 118 -10.56 18.68 8.11
C CYS A 118 -9.78 19.20 6.91
N ASP A 119 -8.83 20.11 7.15
CA ASP A 119 -8.07 20.84 6.11
C ASP A 119 -6.55 20.87 6.35
N SER A 120 -6.08 20.18 7.37
CA SER A 120 -4.66 20.00 7.67
C SER A 120 -4.40 18.61 8.21
N MET A 121 -3.19 18.09 8.05
CA MET A 121 -2.86 16.71 8.39
C MET A 121 -1.71 16.60 9.38
N ILE A 122 -1.86 15.71 10.36
CA ILE A 122 -0.77 15.29 11.24
C ILE A 122 -0.46 13.83 10.95
N ILE A 123 0.79 13.56 10.59
CA ILE A 123 1.31 12.23 10.32
C ILE A 123 2.32 11.82 11.39
N TYR A 124 2.53 10.52 11.54
CA TYR A 124 3.47 9.98 12.52
C TYR A 124 4.35 8.90 11.91
N GLY A 125 5.64 8.95 12.21
CA GLY A 125 6.60 7.93 11.79
C GLY A 125 8.05 8.31 12.04
N ASN A 126 8.95 7.58 11.39
CA ASN A 126 10.39 7.81 11.40
C ASN A 126 10.92 7.97 9.96
N TYR A 127 12.22 8.14 9.80
CA TYR A 127 12.86 8.36 8.50
C TYR A 127 12.80 7.17 7.52
N HIS A 128 12.41 5.98 7.95
CA HIS A 128 12.17 4.84 7.06
C HIS A 128 10.69 4.73 6.62
N SER A 129 9.80 5.61 7.11
CA SER A 129 8.36 5.48 6.90
C SER A 129 7.95 5.76 5.46
N ASN A 130 7.52 4.71 4.74
CA ASN A 130 6.88 4.86 3.45
C ASN A 130 5.52 5.58 3.54
N LEU A 131 4.81 5.49 4.68
CA LEU A 131 3.55 6.20 4.88
C LEU A 131 3.77 7.70 4.98
N CYS A 132 4.75 8.13 5.80
CA CYS A 132 5.08 9.55 5.92
C CYS A 132 5.53 10.15 4.59
N ARG A 133 6.36 9.43 3.82
CA ARG A 133 6.78 9.86 2.48
C ARG A 133 5.56 10.12 1.57
N ILE A 134 4.65 9.17 1.48
CA ILE A 134 3.50 9.26 0.58
C ILE A 134 2.54 10.35 1.04
N LEU A 135 2.22 10.43 2.35
CA LEU A 135 1.33 11.46 2.87
C LEU A 135 1.94 12.87 2.77
N ALA A 136 3.25 13.00 3.02
CA ALA A 136 3.95 14.27 2.84
C ALA A 136 3.86 14.75 1.38
N THR A 137 4.11 13.85 0.40
CA THR A 137 3.99 14.17 -1.03
C THR A 137 2.55 14.54 -1.38
N LEU A 138 1.57 13.80 -0.90
CA LEU A 138 0.16 14.05 -1.20
C LEU A 138 -0.33 15.37 -0.59
N CYS A 139 0.05 15.66 0.65
CA CYS A 139 -0.27 16.93 1.28
C CYS A 139 0.36 18.11 0.53
N HIS A 140 1.60 17.96 0.05
CA HIS A 140 2.27 18.97 -0.78
C HIS A 140 1.50 19.24 -2.08
N GLU A 141 1.13 18.19 -2.82
CA GLU A 141 0.38 18.30 -4.08
C GLU A 141 -1.01 18.92 -3.89
N LEU A 142 -1.67 18.63 -2.78
CA LEU A 142 -3.01 19.13 -2.46
C LEU A 142 -2.99 20.46 -1.67
N GLU A 143 -1.80 21.05 -1.45
CA GLU A 143 -1.62 22.28 -0.65
C GLU A 143 -2.18 22.16 0.78
N ILE A 144 -2.17 20.95 1.36
CA ILE A 144 -2.63 20.68 2.72
C ILE A 144 -1.48 20.88 3.71
N PRO A 145 -1.60 21.76 4.72
CA PRO A 145 -0.60 21.89 5.78
C PRO A 145 -0.35 20.55 6.46
N CYS A 146 0.90 20.10 6.50
CA CYS A 146 1.29 18.79 7.02
C CYS A 146 2.33 18.91 8.13
N TYR A 147 2.03 18.29 9.26
CA TYR A 147 2.93 18.17 10.42
C TYR A 147 3.32 16.70 10.60
N MET A 148 4.59 16.42 10.80
CA MET A 148 5.09 15.07 11.06
C MET A 148 5.60 14.95 12.49
N ILE A 149 4.96 14.15 13.30
CA ILE A 149 5.50 13.71 14.58
C ILE A 149 6.58 12.68 14.30
N HIS A 150 7.83 13.05 14.55
CA HIS A 150 8.99 12.23 14.23
C HIS A 150 9.51 11.53 15.49
N ASN A 151 9.30 10.22 15.57
CA ASN A 151 9.88 9.41 16.64
C ASN A 151 11.37 9.16 16.39
N THR A 152 12.21 9.66 17.28
CA THR A 152 13.67 9.58 17.19
C THR A 152 14.26 8.32 17.84
N GLU A 153 13.46 7.51 18.54
CA GLU A 153 13.92 6.34 19.30
C GLU A 153 13.72 5.00 18.60
N ASP A 154 12.94 4.96 17.49
CA ASP A 154 12.58 3.70 16.82
C ASP A 154 13.72 3.06 16.03
N ILE A 155 14.77 3.79 15.75
CA ILE A 155 15.89 3.32 14.94
C ILE A 155 17.20 3.70 15.64
N LYS A 156 18.04 2.69 15.90
CA LYS A 156 19.37 2.87 16.50
C LYS A 156 20.31 3.66 15.58
N ASP A 157 20.02 3.67 14.29
CA ASP A 157 20.79 4.33 13.27
C ASP A 157 19.97 5.47 12.66
N ASN A 158 20.24 6.69 13.10
CA ASN A 158 19.62 7.92 12.60
C ASN A 158 20.12 8.34 11.19
N ARG A 159 20.59 7.39 10.38
CA ARG A 159 21.01 7.71 9.02
C ARG A 159 19.86 8.28 8.21
N GLU A 160 20.19 9.27 7.45
CA GLU A 160 19.28 9.85 6.46
C GLU A 160 18.95 8.80 5.39
N THR A 161 17.67 8.65 5.08
CA THR A 161 17.19 7.74 4.03
C THR A 161 16.65 8.53 2.84
N CYS A 162 16.47 7.88 1.70
CA CYS A 162 15.76 8.48 0.57
C CYS A 162 14.35 8.95 0.97
N ASN A 163 13.65 8.21 1.83
CA ASN A 163 12.35 8.64 2.35
C ASN A 163 12.44 9.94 3.13
N SER A 164 13.42 10.11 4.05
CA SER A 164 13.57 11.34 4.83
C SER A 164 13.92 12.54 3.95
N ARG A 165 14.79 12.34 2.94
CA ARG A 165 15.13 13.40 1.97
C ARG A 165 13.90 13.87 1.19
N ILE A 166 13.04 12.94 0.75
CA ILE A 166 11.79 13.26 0.06
C ILE A 166 10.86 14.03 1.00
N ILE A 167 10.60 13.54 2.23
CA ILE A 167 9.72 14.17 3.22
C ILE A 167 10.11 15.64 3.43
N ARG A 168 11.40 15.92 3.67
CA ARG A 168 11.88 17.30 3.88
C ARG A 168 11.67 18.21 2.68
N LYS A 169 11.75 17.68 1.46
CA LYS A 169 11.51 18.45 0.23
C LYS A 169 10.03 18.81 0.04
N MET A 170 9.12 18.12 0.71
CA MET A 170 7.67 18.38 0.64
C MET A 170 7.18 19.47 1.61
N GLY A 171 8.08 20.15 2.33
CA GLY A 171 7.72 21.27 3.21
C GLY A 171 6.95 20.88 4.48
N VAL A 172 7.09 19.64 4.93
CA VAL A 172 6.46 19.14 6.16
C VAL A 172 7.11 19.79 7.38
N VAL A 173 6.29 20.20 8.35
CA VAL A 173 6.77 20.67 9.66
C VAL A 173 7.08 19.46 10.55
N GLU A 174 8.36 19.21 10.84
CA GLU A 174 8.78 18.09 11.67
C GLU A 174 8.77 18.47 13.16
N ILE A 175 8.14 17.63 14.00
CA ILE A 175 8.17 17.73 15.46
C ILE A 175 8.86 16.47 15.99
N PRO A 176 10.17 16.54 16.33
CA PRO A 176 10.88 15.40 16.88
C PRO A 176 10.47 15.14 18.33
N CYS A 177 10.28 13.86 18.69
CA CYS A 177 9.97 13.46 20.06
C CYS A 177 10.46 12.04 20.36
N GLY A 178 10.61 11.71 21.66
CA GLY A 178 10.75 10.32 22.11
C GLY A 178 9.39 9.61 22.22
N LYS A 179 9.39 8.30 22.40
CA LYS A 179 8.17 7.48 22.49
C LYS A 179 7.18 7.96 23.57
N SER A 180 7.68 8.38 24.71
CA SER A 180 6.84 8.89 25.81
C SER A 180 6.23 10.25 25.52
N GLY A 181 6.78 11.02 24.58
CA GLY A 181 6.34 12.36 24.19
C GLY A 181 5.35 12.42 23.04
N ILE A 182 5.02 11.31 22.41
CA ILE A 182 4.21 11.27 21.17
C ILE A 182 2.85 11.94 21.37
N ALA A 183 2.10 11.58 22.42
CA ALA A 183 0.77 12.15 22.67
C ALA A 183 0.83 13.67 22.84
N MET A 184 1.80 14.17 23.60
CA MET A 184 2.00 15.59 23.84
C MET A 184 2.40 16.33 22.54
N ALA A 185 3.25 15.73 21.72
CA ALA A 185 3.64 16.31 20.44
C ALA A 185 2.46 16.39 19.46
N VAL A 186 1.58 15.38 19.43
CA VAL A 186 0.33 15.40 18.65
C VAL A 186 -0.60 16.52 19.14
N GLU A 187 -0.82 16.63 20.45
CA GLU A 187 -1.68 17.67 21.02
C GLU A 187 -1.12 19.07 20.76
N GLN A 188 0.20 19.25 20.84
CA GLN A 188 0.86 20.51 20.48
C GLN A 188 0.63 20.84 18.99
N ALA A 189 0.86 19.89 18.09
CA ALA A 189 0.63 20.07 16.66
C ALA A 189 -0.83 20.46 16.34
N MET A 190 -1.79 19.76 16.99
CA MET A 190 -3.21 20.09 16.87
C MET A 190 -3.49 21.53 17.31
N LYS A 191 -2.96 21.93 18.48
CA LYS A 191 -3.15 23.28 19.01
C LYS A 191 -2.58 24.35 18.07
N GLU A 192 -1.35 24.16 17.58
CA GLU A 192 -0.72 25.09 16.64
C GLU A 192 -1.52 25.25 15.34
N LEU A 193 -2.08 24.17 14.81
CA LEU A 193 -2.91 24.19 13.62
C LEU A 193 -4.24 24.92 13.88
N TYR A 194 -4.90 24.66 15.01
CA TYR A 194 -6.11 25.40 15.41
C TYR A 194 -5.86 26.90 15.60
N GLU A 195 -4.74 27.28 16.20
CA GLU A 195 -4.35 28.69 16.36
C GLU A 195 -4.10 29.40 15.02
N LYS A 196 -3.72 28.65 13.99
CA LYS A 196 -3.57 29.11 12.60
C LYS A 196 -4.89 29.10 11.81
N GLY A 197 -5.99 28.66 12.40
CA GLY A 197 -7.32 28.60 11.79
C GLY A 197 -7.63 27.32 11.03
N TYR A 198 -6.77 26.31 11.12
CA TYR A 198 -6.97 25.01 10.49
C TYR A 198 -7.70 24.03 11.40
N LYS A 199 -8.35 23.02 10.77
CA LYS A 199 -8.96 21.89 11.46
C LYS A 199 -8.14 20.63 11.21
N PRO A 200 -7.29 20.20 12.17
CA PRO A 200 -6.32 19.12 11.97
C PRO A 200 -6.94 17.73 11.94
N TYR A 201 -6.46 16.90 11.04
CA TYR A 201 -6.71 15.47 10.95
C TYR A 201 -5.45 14.70 11.35
N TYR A 202 -5.50 13.95 12.46
CA TYR A 202 -4.43 13.04 12.82
C TYR A 202 -4.73 11.64 12.31
N ILE A 203 -3.83 11.06 11.51
CA ILE A 203 -4.06 9.79 10.80
C ILE A 203 -4.39 8.57 11.71
N TYR A 204 -4.04 8.63 13.00
CA TYR A 204 -4.36 7.58 13.97
C TYR A 204 -5.54 7.92 14.89
N GLY A 205 -6.25 9.02 14.65
CA GLY A 205 -7.43 9.42 15.42
C GLY A 205 -7.10 10.34 16.60
N ASN A 206 -7.13 9.84 17.81
CA ASN A 206 -6.81 10.64 19.00
C ASN A 206 -5.29 10.68 19.29
N SER A 207 -4.86 11.53 20.23
CA SER A 207 -3.44 11.68 20.58
C SER A 207 -2.78 10.39 21.13
N ARG A 208 -3.57 9.39 21.51
CA ARG A 208 -3.11 8.06 21.91
C ARG A 208 -2.96 7.10 20.74
N GLY A 209 -3.26 7.55 19.51
CA GLY A 209 -3.15 6.77 18.29
C GLY A 209 -4.27 5.73 18.11
N GLN A 210 -5.51 6.09 18.44
CA GLN A 210 -6.68 5.21 18.39
C GLN A 210 -7.85 5.88 17.69
N GLY A 211 -8.68 5.09 16.99
CA GLY A 211 -9.97 5.45 16.44
C GLY A 211 -10.03 5.58 14.92
N ARG A 212 -8.89 5.35 14.20
CA ARG A 212 -8.85 5.36 12.72
C ARG A 212 -8.12 4.15 12.13
N GLU A 213 -7.95 3.08 12.90
CA GLU A 213 -7.32 1.85 12.46
C GLU A 213 -8.07 1.21 11.28
N TRP A 214 -9.37 1.40 11.25
CA TRP A 214 -10.27 0.92 10.19
C TRP A 214 -10.06 1.62 8.84
N VAL A 215 -9.57 2.87 8.82
CA VAL A 215 -9.44 3.66 7.60
C VAL A 215 -8.52 2.98 6.57
N PRO A 216 -7.26 2.65 6.89
CA PRO A 216 -6.40 1.97 5.93
C PRO A 216 -6.84 0.53 5.64
N MET A 217 -7.59 -0.14 6.53
CA MET A 217 -8.08 -1.50 6.30
C MET A 217 -9.03 -1.59 5.12
N ARG A 218 -9.90 -0.59 4.91
CA ARG A 218 -10.85 -0.53 3.78
C ARG A 218 -10.14 -0.74 2.45
N SER A 219 -8.98 -0.12 2.25
CA SER A 219 -8.23 -0.25 1.00
C SER A 219 -7.73 -1.67 0.75
N TYR A 220 -7.41 -2.43 1.80
CA TYR A 220 -6.90 -3.80 1.65
C TYR A 220 -8.00 -4.86 1.66
N GLU A 221 -9.18 -4.55 2.10
CA GLU A 221 -10.37 -5.32 1.75
C GLU A 221 -10.66 -5.22 0.24
N GLU A 222 -10.57 -4.00 -0.33
CA GLU A 222 -10.69 -3.78 -1.79
C GLU A 222 -9.62 -4.57 -2.57
N VAL A 223 -8.37 -4.57 -2.09
CA VAL A 223 -7.26 -5.35 -2.69
C VAL A 223 -7.52 -6.85 -2.63
N TYR A 224 -8.16 -7.34 -1.56
CA TYR A 224 -8.55 -8.74 -1.49
C TYR A 224 -9.52 -9.12 -2.62
N GLU A 225 -10.48 -8.24 -2.92
CA GLU A 225 -11.38 -8.41 -4.07
C GLU A 225 -10.64 -8.37 -5.41
N GLU A 226 -9.61 -7.52 -5.56
CA GLU A 226 -8.75 -7.52 -6.76
C GLU A 226 -8.07 -8.88 -6.95
N ILE A 227 -7.54 -9.47 -5.87
CA ILE A 227 -6.90 -10.78 -5.90
C ILE A 227 -7.90 -11.85 -6.35
N CYS A 228 -9.11 -11.88 -5.76
CA CYS A 228 -10.15 -12.82 -6.13
C CYS A 228 -10.61 -12.66 -7.60
N ARG A 229 -10.71 -11.43 -8.10
CA ARG A 229 -11.01 -11.19 -9.52
C ARG A 229 -9.92 -11.75 -10.44
N TYR A 230 -8.66 -11.53 -10.09
CA TYR A 230 -7.53 -12.09 -10.85
C TYR A 230 -7.58 -13.62 -10.88
N GLU A 231 -7.82 -14.26 -9.74
CA GLU A 231 -7.93 -15.72 -9.63
C GLU A 231 -9.02 -16.27 -10.55
N ASN A 232 -10.20 -15.64 -10.52
CA ASN A 232 -11.32 -16.03 -11.39
C ASN A 232 -10.99 -15.87 -12.88
N MET A 233 -10.35 -14.76 -13.25
CA MET A 233 -9.98 -14.51 -14.66
C MET A 233 -8.90 -15.46 -15.18
N ARG A 234 -7.99 -15.90 -14.31
CA ARG A 234 -6.83 -16.72 -14.67
C ARG A 234 -7.02 -18.21 -14.38
N GLY A 235 -8.08 -18.60 -13.70
CA GLY A 235 -8.30 -19.98 -13.28
C GLY A 235 -7.24 -20.49 -12.30
N VAL A 236 -6.74 -19.59 -11.44
CA VAL A 236 -5.74 -19.90 -10.41
C VAL A 236 -6.34 -19.67 -9.03
N HIS A 237 -5.78 -20.31 -8.01
CA HIS A 237 -6.13 -20.04 -6.61
C HIS A 237 -4.85 -19.97 -5.78
N PHE A 238 -4.69 -18.91 -4.99
CA PHE A 238 -3.55 -18.77 -4.09
C PHE A 238 -3.84 -19.44 -2.76
N ASP A 239 -3.08 -20.47 -2.43
CA ASP A 239 -3.18 -21.16 -1.14
C ASP A 239 -2.71 -20.25 0.02
N TYR A 240 -1.73 -19.39 -0.26
CA TYR A 240 -1.11 -18.49 0.72
C TYR A 240 -0.93 -17.10 0.13
N ILE A 241 -1.15 -16.09 0.98
CA ILE A 241 -0.74 -14.71 0.73
C ILE A 241 0.26 -14.29 1.80
N PHE A 242 1.47 -13.91 1.41
CA PHE A 242 2.51 -13.41 2.31
C PHE A 242 2.72 -11.92 2.13
N LEU A 243 3.03 -11.22 3.22
CA LEU A 243 3.32 -9.78 3.20
C LEU A 243 4.20 -9.35 4.38
N ALA A 244 4.88 -8.20 4.21
CA ALA A 244 5.51 -7.50 5.32
C ALA A 244 4.43 -6.91 6.24
N SER A 245 4.49 -7.20 7.54
CA SER A 245 3.52 -6.72 8.52
C SER A 245 4.24 -5.97 9.66
N SER A 246 3.91 -4.68 9.82
CA SER A 246 4.46 -3.80 10.85
C SER A 246 3.33 -3.18 11.69
N THR A 247 2.57 -2.21 11.14
CA THR A 247 1.38 -1.65 11.80
C THR A 247 0.18 -2.59 11.78
N ASN A 248 0.25 -3.66 10.99
CA ASN A 248 -0.73 -4.72 10.78
C ASN A 248 -1.98 -4.33 9.94
N ALA A 249 -2.21 -3.05 9.62
CA ALA A 249 -3.41 -2.62 8.90
C ALA A 249 -3.61 -3.29 7.52
N THR A 250 -2.52 -3.52 6.75
CA THR A 250 -2.57 -4.25 5.47
C THR A 250 -3.07 -5.68 5.65
N GLN A 251 -2.50 -6.39 6.62
CA GLN A 251 -2.91 -7.77 6.91
C GLN A 251 -4.34 -7.83 7.45
N SER A 252 -4.71 -6.91 8.34
CA SER A 252 -6.07 -6.83 8.87
C SER A 252 -7.10 -6.57 7.78
N GLY A 253 -6.80 -5.71 6.80
CA GLY A 253 -7.69 -5.44 5.67
C GLY A 253 -7.87 -6.65 4.75
N LEU A 254 -6.78 -7.36 4.41
CA LEU A 254 -6.85 -8.61 3.64
C LEU A 254 -7.65 -9.68 4.39
N LEU A 255 -7.44 -9.82 5.71
CA LEU A 255 -8.19 -10.76 6.55
C LEU A 255 -9.68 -10.38 6.62
N ALA A 256 -10.02 -9.10 6.69
CA ALA A 256 -11.42 -8.65 6.65
C ALA A 256 -12.12 -9.09 5.35
N GLY A 257 -11.44 -8.96 4.21
CA GLY A 257 -11.93 -9.45 2.91
C GLY A 257 -12.08 -10.97 2.87
N SER A 258 -11.08 -11.70 3.37
CA SER A 258 -11.10 -13.16 3.44
C SER A 258 -12.24 -13.69 4.31
N LEU A 259 -12.41 -13.15 5.51
CA LEU A 259 -13.48 -13.51 6.43
C LEU A 259 -14.86 -13.20 5.85
N ASN A 260 -15.01 -12.06 5.19
CA ASN A 260 -16.27 -11.68 4.54
C ASN A 260 -16.67 -12.67 3.43
N ARG A 261 -15.69 -13.20 2.70
CA ARG A 261 -15.89 -14.23 1.66
C ARG A 261 -15.93 -15.65 2.19
N ARG A 262 -15.65 -15.85 3.48
CA ARG A 262 -15.50 -17.20 4.09
C ARG A 262 -14.44 -18.03 3.36
N ASP A 263 -13.35 -17.38 3.00
CA ASP A 263 -12.23 -17.99 2.31
C ASP A 263 -11.23 -18.56 3.32
N ASN A 264 -10.75 -19.76 3.08
CA ASN A 264 -9.89 -20.51 4.00
C ASN A 264 -8.39 -20.37 3.67
N ARG A 265 -7.99 -19.52 2.72
CA ARG A 265 -6.57 -19.29 2.41
C ARG A 265 -5.83 -18.69 3.60
N LYS A 266 -4.54 -18.95 3.69
CA LYS A 266 -3.72 -18.42 4.76
C LYS A 266 -3.08 -17.09 4.36
N ILE A 267 -3.37 -16.04 5.13
CA ILE A 267 -2.76 -14.71 4.99
C ILE A 267 -1.72 -14.56 6.09
N VAL A 268 -0.44 -14.72 5.72
CA VAL A 268 0.68 -14.81 6.65
C VAL A 268 1.44 -13.48 6.68
N GLY A 269 1.38 -12.79 7.81
CA GLY A 269 2.18 -11.60 8.07
C GLY A 269 3.56 -11.96 8.60
N ILE A 270 4.60 -11.59 7.86
CA ILE A 270 5.98 -11.65 8.35
C ILE A 270 6.28 -10.34 9.06
N SER A 271 6.54 -10.43 10.34
CA SER A 271 6.84 -9.24 11.14
C SER A 271 8.18 -8.63 10.75
N VAL A 272 8.21 -7.31 10.74
CA VAL A 272 9.46 -6.53 10.60
C VAL A 272 9.77 -5.69 11.84
N SER A 273 8.87 -5.70 12.85
CA SER A 273 9.03 -4.82 14.03
C SER A 273 8.38 -5.34 15.31
N ARG A 274 7.25 -6.02 15.27
CA ARG A 274 6.48 -6.44 16.45
C ARG A 274 6.72 -7.90 16.79
N ASN A 275 6.67 -8.25 18.10
CA ASN A 275 6.60 -9.65 18.48
C ASN A 275 5.24 -10.28 18.11
N SER A 276 5.20 -11.61 18.01
CA SER A 276 4.03 -12.35 17.55
C SER A 276 2.80 -12.13 18.43
N ALA A 277 2.95 -12.11 19.75
CA ALA A 277 1.82 -11.92 20.64
C ALA A 277 1.16 -10.56 20.43
N ARG A 278 1.95 -9.49 20.40
CA ARG A 278 1.44 -8.13 20.16
C ARG A 278 0.90 -7.95 18.75
N GLY A 279 1.53 -8.56 17.74
CA GLY A 279 1.06 -8.51 16.36
C GLY A 279 -0.33 -9.12 16.21
N LYS A 280 -0.54 -10.32 16.76
CA LYS A 280 -1.84 -11.01 16.73
C LYS A 280 -2.92 -10.25 17.50
N GLU A 281 -2.60 -9.72 18.68
CA GLU A 281 -3.50 -8.90 19.47
C GLU A 281 -3.99 -7.66 18.68
N VAL A 282 -3.07 -6.94 18.02
CA VAL A 282 -3.40 -5.76 17.22
C VAL A 282 -4.28 -6.13 16.04
N ILE A 283 -3.98 -7.24 15.32
CA ILE A 283 -4.80 -7.69 14.20
C ILE A 283 -6.21 -8.05 14.68
N ALA A 284 -6.33 -8.79 15.79
CA ALA A 284 -7.62 -9.16 16.36
C ALA A 284 -8.42 -7.92 16.78
N GLY A 285 -7.78 -6.94 17.43
CA GLY A 285 -8.39 -5.66 17.78
C GLY A 285 -8.90 -4.90 16.57
N ASN A 286 -8.07 -4.75 15.54
CA ASN A 286 -8.41 -4.10 14.28
C ASN A 286 -9.63 -4.76 13.61
N LEU A 287 -9.69 -6.10 13.59
CA LEU A 287 -10.82 -6.84 12.97
C LEU A 287 -12.12 -6.62 13.76
N ARG A 288 -12.07 -6.63 15.10
CA ARG A 288 -13.24 -6.36 15.95
C ARG A 288 -13.76 -4.94 15.75
N GLU A 289 -12.90 -3.94 15.79
CA GLU A 289 -13.27 -2.54 15.57
C GLU A 289 -13.85 -2.33 14.16
N TYR A 290 -13.22 -2.95 13.15
CA TYR A 290 -13.71 -2.90 11.77
C TYR A 290 -15.10 -3.53 11.63
N ALA A 291 -15.30 -4.69 12.24
CA ALA A 291 -16.59 -5.38 12.22
C ALA A 291 -17.68 -4.59 12.93
N GLU A 292 -17.39 -4.01 14.09
CA GLU A 292 -18.32 -3.14 14.81
C GLU A 292 -18.72 -1.92 13.97
N LYS A 293 -17.72 -1.23 13.40
CA LYS A 293 -17.96 -0.03 12.59
C LYS A 293 -18.80 -0.28 11.35
N PHE A 294 -18.63 -1.43 10.72
CA PHE A 294 -19.34 -1.80 9.47
C PHE A 294 -20.46 -2.82 9.68
N HIS A 295 -20.90 -3.04 10.93
CA HIS A 295 -21.99 -3.94 11.32
C HIS A 295 -21.81 -5.36 10.73
N ARG A 296 -20.59 -5.91 10.82
CA ARG A 296 -20.26 -7.25 10.32
C ARG A 296 -20.19 -8.26 11.45
N VAL A 297 -20.52 -9.51 11.13
CA VAL A 297 -20.41 -10.62 12.08
C VAL A 297 -19.09 -11.33 11.85
N LEU A 298 -18.24 -11.39 12.87
CA LEU A 298 -17.03 -12.17 12.85
C LEU A 298 -17.34 -13.62 13.28
N PRO A 299 -16.63 -14.63 12.70
CA PRO A 299 -16.67 -16.00 13.21
C PRO A 299 -16.17 -16.06 14.67
N GLU A 300 -16.71 -16.97 15.48
CA GLU A 300 -16.26 -17.17 16.87
C GLU A 300 -14.77 -17.48 16.98
N ASN A 301 -14.25 -18.23 16.01
CA ASN A 301 -12.85 -18.64 15.92
C ASN A 301 -12.02 -17.73 14.97
N MET A 302 -12.39 -16.46 14.80
CA MET A 302 -11.68 -15.52 13.92
C MET A 302 -10.16 -15.46 14.19
N GLU A 303 -9.75 -15.62 15.46
CA GLU A 303 -8.35 -15.56 15.84
C GLU A 303 -7.51 -16.68 15.22
N ASP A 304 -8.10 -17.83 14.91
CA ASP A 304 -7.42 -18.96 14.24
C ASP A 304 -6.97 -18.61 12.81
N SER A 305 -7.61 -17.60 12.20
CA SER A 305 -7.22 -17.09 10.88
C SER A 305 -6.01 -16.17 10.92
N ILE A 306 -5.56 -15.72 12.10
CA ILE A 306 -4.46 -14.77 12.25
C ILE A 306 -3.12 -15.50 12.21
N HIS A 307 -2.51 -15.58 11.04
CA HIS A 307 -1.17 -16.09 10.87
C HIS A 307 -0.16 -14.92 10.85
N PHE A 308 0.59 -14.78 11.94
CA PHE A 308 1.60 -13.74 12.11
C PHE A 308 2.81 -14.32 12.82
N THR A 309 4.02 -14.06 12.30
CA THR A 309 5.27 -14.56 12.87
C THR A 309 6.34 -13.49 12.93
N ASP A 310 7.14 -13.50 13.99
CA ASP A 310 8.31 -12.65 14.24
C ASP A 310 9.63 -13.42 14.12
N SER A 311 9.60 -14.69 13.74
CA SER A 311 10.77 -15.56 13.67
C SER A 311 11.84 -15.11 12.66
N TYR A 312 11.49 -14.22 11.72
CA TYR A 312 12.34 -13.83 10.59
C TYR A 312 12.68 -12.33 10.57
N MET A 313 12.65 -11.65 11.73
CA MET A 313 12.89 -10.20 11.80
C MET A 313 14.34 -9.78 11.50
N GLU A 314 15.29 -10.72 11.54
CA GLU A 314 16.67 -10.51 11.12
C GLU A 314 17.30 -9.21 11.71
N GLY A 315 17.42 -9.18 13.03
CA GLY A 315 17.98 -8.03 13.76
C GLY A 315 16.98 -6.90 14.05
N GLY A 316 15.75 -6.96 13.57
CA GLY A 316 14.68 -6.01 13.85
C GLY A 316 14.49 -4.94 12.77
N TYR A 317 13.73 -3.90 13.12
CA TYR A 317 13.32 -2.86 12.19
C TYR A 317 14.52 -2.03 11.68
N GLY A 318 14.67 -1.92 10.36
CA GLY A 318 15.75 -1.18 9.73
C GLY A 318 17.14 -1.82 9.82
N ALA A 319 17.29 -2.99 10.47
CA ALA A 319 18.58 -3.65 10.61
C ALA A 319 19.01 -4.32 9.30
N TRP A 320 20.33 -4.34 9.07
CA TRP A 320 20.96 -5.09 7.97
C TRP A 320 21.09 -6.56 8.34
N SER A 321 20.88 -7.43 7.35
CA SER A 321 21.12 -8.87 7.46
C SER A 321 21.62 -9.40 6.12
N GLU A 322 22.79 -10.05 6.11
CA GLU A 322 23.39 -10.56 4.87
C GLU A 322 22.52 -11.60 4.16
N PRO A 323 21.85 -12.56 4.84
CA PRO A 323 20.95 -13.48 4.17
C PRO A 323 19.77 -12.78 3.45
N VAL A 324 19.28 -11.66 4.00
CA VAL A 324 18.26 -10.83 3.35
C VAL A 324 18.84 -10.07 2.16
N ALA A 325 20.05 -9.50 2.30
CA ALA A 325 20.75 -8.80 1.23
C ALA A 325 21.00 -9.73 0.03
N ASP A 326 21.50 -10.94 0.26
CA ASP A 326 21.69 -11.95 -0.78
C ASP A 326 20.41 -12.31 -1.51
N LEU A 327 19.31 -12.42 -0.78
CA LEU A 327 18.00 -12.66 -1.38
C LEU A 327 17.55 -11.48 -2.25
N ILE A 328 17.73 -10.24 -1.78
CA ILE A 328 17.39 -9.03 -2.53
C ILE A 328 18.18 -9.00 -3.85
N ARG A 329 19.52 -9.22 -3.82
CA ARG A 329 20.37 -9.30 -5.01
C ARG A 329 19.87 -10.35 -5.99
N ARG A 330 19.55 -11.56 -5.48
CA ARG A 330 19.07 -12.67 -6.30
C ARG A 330 17.72 -12.34 -6.97
N ILE A 331 16.75 -11.82 -6.23
CA ILE A 331 15.42 -11.46 -6.77
C ILE A 331 15.57 -10.30 -7.76
N TYR A 332 16.35 -9.28 -7.45
CA TYR A 332 16.58 -8.18 -8.38
C TYR A 332 17.27 -8.65 -9.67
N GLY A 333 18.30 -9.49 -9.56
CA GLY A 333 19.02 -10.02 -10.71
C GLY A 333 18.21 -10.96 -11.60
N SER A 334 17.28 -11.74 -11.02
CA SER A 334 16.45 -12.70 -11.78
C SER A 334 15.13 -12.12 -12.28
N GLU A 335 14.48 -11.26 -11.49
CA GLU A 335 13.13 -10.76 -11.77
C GLU A 335 13.08 -9.28 -12.16
N GLY A 336 14.14 -8.50 -11.88
CA GLY A 336 14.15 -7.06 -12.03
C GLY A 336 13.26 -6.33 -11.01
N ILE A 337 12.95 -6.98 -9.89
CA ILE A 337 12.03 -6.45 -8.88
C ILE A 337 12.82 -5.96 -7.67
N PRO A 338 12.77 -4.65 -7.34
CA PRO A 338 13.45 -4.10 -6.18
C PRO A 338 12.76 -4.51 -4.88
N LEU A 339 13.48 -5.09 -3.95
CA LEU A 339 13.04 -5.34 -2.57
C LEU A 339 13.91 -4.51 -1.62
N ASP A 340 13.35 -4.02 -0.52
CA ASP A 340 14.07 -3.21 0.47
C ASP A 340 14.46 -4.01 1.73
N MET A 341 15.50 -3.57 2.43
CA MET A 341 16.02 -4.22 3.64
C MET A 341 15.08 -4.11 4.85
N THR A 342 14.19 -3.12 4.89
CA THR A 342 13.36 -2.86 6.06
C THR A 342 12.09 -3.70 6.06
N TYR A 343 11.45 -3.85 4.90
CA TYR A 343 10.12 -4.46 4.76
C TYR A 343 10.12 -5.67 3.83
N THR A 344 10.20 -5.41 2.52
CA THR A 344 9.87 -6.42 1.50
C THR A 344 10.91 -7.51 1.37
N GLY A 345 12.19 -7.19 1.50
CA GLY A 345 13.27 -8.18 1.50
C GLY A 345 13.16 -9.14 2.69
N LYS A 346 12.96 -8.59 3.91
CA LYS A 346 12.75 -9.43 5.11
C LYS A 346 11.51 -10.30 5.00
N ALA A 347 10.41 -9.74 4.49
CA ALA A 347 9.19 -10.50 4.35
C ALA A 347 9.29 -11.60 3.30
N PHE A 348 9.98 -11.35 2.19
CA PHE A 348 10.20 -12.37 1.17
C PHE A 348 11.14 -13.47 1.70
N TYR A 349 12.22 -13.08 2.39
CA TYR A 349 13.09 -14.03 3.09
C TYR A 349 12.32 -14.88 4.10
N GLY A 350 11.52 -14.22 4.95
CA GLY A 350 10.69 -14.91 5.94
C GLY A 350 9.64 -15.82 5.31
N MET A 351 9.06 -15.46 4.17
CA MET A 351 8.17 -16.34 3.39
C MET A 351 8.90 -17.62 2.97
N VAL A 352 10.11 -17.49 2.41
CA VAL A 352 10.90 -18.65 1.96
C VAL A 352 11.21 -19.56 3.15
N LYS A 353 11.66 -18.99 4.27
CA LYS A 353 11.96 -19.76 5.49
C LYS A 353 10.72 -20.40 6.10
N TYR A 354 9.62 -19.69 6.15
CA TYR A 354 8.34 -20.22 6.63
C TYR A 354 7.89 -21.45 5.81
N LEU A 355 7.96 -21.36 4.48
CA LEU A 355 7.58 -22.46 3.58
C LEU A 355 8.49 -23.67 3.77
N GLU A 356 9.80 -23.46 3.96
CA GLU A 356 10.79 -24.51 4.23
C GLU A 356 10.52 -25.21 5.56
N GLU A 357 10.42 -24.46 6.66
CA GLU A 357 10.23 -24.98 8.02
C GLU A 357 8.90 -25.75 8.19
N HIS A 358 7.83 -25.25 7.54
CA HIS A 358 6.51 -25.90 7.59
C HIS A 358 6.33 -26.96 6.50
N LYS A 359 7.39 -27.26 5.72
CA LYS A 359 7.40 -28.29 4.64
C LYS A 359 6.27 -28.10 3.62
N ILE A 360 5.94 -26.84 3.30
CA ILE A 360 4.87 -26.47 2.38
C ILE A 360 5.39 -26.63 0.95
N GLN A 361 4.74 -27.51 0.17
CA GLN A 361 5.16 -27.86 -1.19
C GLN A 361 3.97 -27.92 -2.15
N GLY A 362 4.23 -27.67 -3.45
CA GLY A 362 3.23 -27.82 -4.52
C GLY A 362 2.09 -26.80 -4.43
N LYS A 363 2.32 -25.66 -3.78
CA LYS A 363 1.34 -24.60 -3.52
C LYS A 363 1.50 -23.42 -4.46
N GLN A 364 0.41 -22.66 -4.64
CA GLN A 364 0.43 -21.37 -5.29
C GLN A 364 0.55 -20.27 -4.23
N ILE A 365 1.64 -19.55 -4.27
CA ILE A 365 2.03 -18.58 -3.24
C ILE A 365 1.97 -17.17 -3.85
N LEU A 366 1.18 -16.29 -3.26
CA LEU A 366 1.17 -14.88 -3.60
C LEU A 366 1.97 -14.08 -2.57
N PHE A 367 2.98 -13.36 -3.02
CA PHE A 367 3.65 -12.34 -2.22
C PHE A 367 3.08 -10.96 -2.54
N LEU A 368 2.61 -10.25 -1.53
CA LEU A 368 2.20 -8.86 -1.67
C LEU A 368 3.42 -7.95 -1.54
N HIS A 369 3.92 -7.44 -2.65
CA HIS A 369 5.01 -6.48 -2.66
C HIS A 369 4.53 -5.10 -2.20
N THR A 370 4.72 -4.80 -0.93
CA THR A 370 4.16 -3.60 -0.28
C THR A 370 4.87 -2.28 -0.64
N GLY A 371 5.83 -2.29 -1.56
CA GLY A 371 6.58 -1.11 -1.99
C GLY A 371 7.95 -1.02 -1.33
N GLY A 372 8.42 0.20 -1.04
CA GLY A 372 9.74 0.44 -0.45
C GLY A 372 10.82 0.75 -1.48
N THR A 373 10.48 1.09 -2.71
CA THR A 373 11.43 1.42 -3.78
C THR A 373 12.49 2.46 -3.38
N PRO A 374 12.19 3.57 -2.70
CA PRO A 374 13.25 4.48 -2.25
C PRO A 374 14.22 3.86 -1.25
N LEU A 375 13.78 2.94 -0.40
CA LEU A 375 14.66 2.21 0.52
C LEU A 375 15.52 1.16 -0.18
N PHE A 376 15.13 0.69 -1.37
CA PHE A 376 16.00 -0.11 -2.22
C PHE A 376 17.18 0.69 -2.75
N PHE A 377 17.01 1.97 -3.06
CA PHE A 377 18.16 2.83 -3.41
C PHE A 377 19.11 3.05 -2.22
N ASP A 378 18.58 3.16 -1.00
CA ASP A 378 19.42 3.19 0.21
C ASP A 378 20.20 1.87 0.40
N PHE A 379 19.62 0.73 0.00
CA PHE A 379 20.31 -0.55 -0.01
C PHE A 379 21.47 -0.56 -1.02
N LEU A 380 21.24 -0.15 -2.27
CA LEU A 380 22.29 -0.07 -3.28
C LEU A 380 23.45 0.86 -2.87
N GLU A 381 23.13 2.03 -2.29
CA GLU A 381 24.13 2.97 -1.79
C GLU A 381 25.01 2.37 -0.67
N GLN A 382 24.46 1.43 0.12
CA GLN A 382 25.23 0.71 1.15
C GLN A 382 26.08 -0.43 0.59
N GLU A 383 25.67 -1.05 -0.51
CA GLU A 383 26.42 -2.09 -1.21
C GLU A 383 27.71 -1.56 -1.87
N ASP A 384 27.68 -0.30 -2.32
CA ASP A 384 28.80 0.36 -2.99
C ASP A 384 29.88 0.89 -2.01
N LYS A 385 29.64 0.79 -0.69
CA LYS A 385 30.57 1.22 0.38
C LYS A 385 31.36 0.05 0.97
#